data_bc6f9fa9902768da36b752dca960a0c7
#
_entry.id   bc6f9fa9902768da36b752dca960a0c7
#
_cell.length_a   1.000
_cell.length_b   1.000
_cell.length_c   1.000
_cell.angle_alpha   90.00
_cell.angle_beta   90.00
_cell.angle_gamma   90.00
#
_symmetry.space_group_name_H-M   'P 1'
#
loop_
_entity.id
_entity.type
_entity.pdbx_description
1 polymer ?
#
loop_
_entity_poly.entity_id
_entity_poly.type
_entity_poly.pdbx_seq_one_letter_code
_entity_poly.pdbx_strand_id
1 'polypeptide(L)'
;MNKLSRQEAWELLTEYTETPALQKHALQVAAAMEHFARLAGEGEDLDVWWVSGLLHDLDYEKCPEEHCRRAEQIMRERGVDEVYIRAMLCHGYGPCTDVKPESQMEKTLYTIDELTGLVNAACLVRPSKSVLDLEVKSLKKKFKDKAFAAWVGREVIRKGCEMLNVPLDDIMRETIEGMKEHAGEIGLKGDL
;
A
#
# COMPACT_ATOMS: atom_id res chain seq x y z
N MET A 1 -23.67 -6.34 -0.16
CA MET A 1 -22.26 -6.03 0.06
C MET A 1 -22.14 -4.52 0.10
N ASN A 2 -21.47 -3.99 1.10
CA ASN A 2 -21.39 -2.55 1.33
C ASN A 2 -20.00 -2.02 0.91
N LYS A 3 -20.00 -1.00 0.06
CA LYS A 3 -18.83 -0.14 -0.08
C LYS A 3 -18.65 0.63 1.23
N LEU A 4 -17.45 0.56 1.79
CA LEU A 4 -17.11 1.25 3.02
C LEU A 4 -16.72 2.70 2.75
N SER A 5 -17.18 3.62 3.59
CA SER A 5 -16.55 4.93 3.70
C SER A 5 -15.15 4.81 4.30
N ARG A 6 -14.31 5.83 4.12
CA ARG A 6 -12.96 5.88 4.72
C ARG A 6 -13.02 5.75 6.26
N GLN A 7 -14.04 6.35 6.88
CA GLN A 7 -14.23 6.27 8.33
C GLN A 7 -14.56 4.84 8.78
N GLU A 8 -15.51 4.16 8.14
CA GLU A 8 -15.86 2.78 8.45
C GLU A 8 -14.67 1.82 8.22
N ALA A 9 -13.88 2.05 7.18
CA ALA A 9 -12.68 1.28 6.91
C ALA A 9 -11.60 1.51 7.99
N TRP A 10 -11.43 2.76 8.45
CA TRP A 10 -10.51 3.06 9.55
C TRP A 10 -10.93 2.40 10.87
N GLU A 11 -12.23 2.44 11.20
CA GLU A 11 -12.77 1.76 12.37
C GLU A 11 -12.52 0.25 12.30
N LEU A 12 -12.76 -0.36 11.13
CA LEU A 12 -12.48 -1.77 10.90
C LEU A 12 -10.97 -2.08 11.04
N LEU A 13 -10.10 -1.27 10.45
CA LEU A 13 -8.64 -1.45 10.56
C LEU A 13 -8.20 -1.43 12.03
N THR A 14 -8.62 -0.40 12.78
CA THR A 14 -8.17 -0.17 14.17
C THR A 14 -8.72 -1.20 15.16
N GLU A 15 -9.74 -1.94 14.82
CA GLU A 15 -10.22 -3.09 15.60
C GLU A 15 -9.21 -4.27 15.56
N TYR A 16 -8.48 -4.41 14.47
CA TYR A 16 -7.54 -5.51 14.25
C TYR A 16 -6.07 -5.09 14.29
N THR A 17 -5.78 -3.80 14.12
CA THR A 17 -4.43 -3.25 14.05
C THR A 17 -4.27 -2.14 15.09
N GLU A 18 -3.53 -2.42 16.17
CA GLU A 18 -3.31 -1.50 17.31
C GLU A 18 -1.96 -0.77 17.22
N THR A 19 -0.97 -1.42 16.57
CA THR A 19 0.40 -0.90 16.44
C THR A 19 0.44 0.34 15.53
N PRO A 20 0.91 1.51 16.05
CA PRO A 20 0.94 2.76 15.27
C PRO A 20 1.75 2.67 13.97
N ALA A 21 2.80 1.85 13.94
CA ALA A 21 3.62 1.67 12.75
C ALA A 21 2.84 0.97 11.62
N LEU A 22 2.02 -0.04 11.95
CA LEU A 22 1.18 -0.75 11.00
C LEU A 22 0.00 0.12 10.53
N GLN A 23 -0.62 0.89 11.43
CA GLN A 23 -1.64 1.88 11.06
C GLN A 23 -1.08 2.92 10.10
N LYS A 24 0.15 3.41 10.34
CA LYS A 24 0.82 4.34 9.43
C LYS A 24 1.12 3.71 8.07
N HIS A 25 1.56 2.44 8.04
CA HIS A 25 1.77 1.73 6.79
C HIS A 25 0.46 1.63 5.98
N ALA A 26 -0.63 1.23 6.60
CA ALA A 26 -1.93 1.18 5.96
C ALA A 26 -2.34 2.54 5.35
N LEU A 27 -2.15 3.65 6.08
CA LEU A 27 -2.39 5.00 5.57
C LEU A 27 -1.44 5.39 4.43
N GLN A 28 -0.18 4.98 4.48
CA GLN A 28 0.81 5.22 3.43
C GLN A 28 0.41 4.54 2.12
N VAL A 29 -0.03 3.28 2.20
CA VAL A 29 -0.54 2.54 1.04
C VAL A 29 -1.82 3.18 0.52
N ALA A 30 -2.77 3.54 1.39
CA ALA A 30 -4.01 4.21 1.01
C ALA A 30 -3.76 5.54 0.28
N ALA A 31 -2.85 6.38 0.79
CA ALA A 31 -2.47 7.65 0.18
C ALA A 31 -1.88 7.46 -1.24
N ALA A 32 -0.98 6.51 -1.39
CA ALA A 32 -0.42 6.19 -2.70
C ALA A 32 -1.50 5.65 -3.66
N MET A 33 -2.38 4.76 -3.18
CA MET A 33 -3.49 4.21 -3.98
C MET A 33 -4.43 5.30 -4.51
N GLU A 34 -4.79 6.29 -3.71
CA GLU A 34 -5.62 7.41 -4.14
C GLU A 34 -4.96 8.22 -5.26
N HIS A 35 -3.66 8.48 -5.15
CA HIS A 35 -2.91 9.16 -6.20
C HIS A 35 -2.94 8.37 -7.52
N PHE A 36 -2.67 7.06 -7.46
CA PHE A 36 -2.73 6.20 -8.64
C PHE A 36 -4.14 6.10 -9.23
N ALA A 37 -5.19 6.17 -8.42
CA ALA A 37 -6.57 6.23 -8.90
C ALA A 37 -6.80 7.48 -9.77
N ARG A 38 -6.30 8.66 -9.34
CA ARG A 38 -6.36 9.89 -10.16
C ARG A 38 -5.61 9.75 -11.47
N LEU A 39 -4.47 9.07 -11.47
CA LEU A 39 -3.69 8.82 -12.70
C LEU A 39 -4.37 7.82 -13.63
N ALA A 40 -5.13 6.87 -13.10
CA ALA A 40 -5.88 5.91 -13.90
C ALA A 40 -7.04 6.55 -14.70
N GLY A 41 -7.52 7.73 -14.27
CA GLY A 41 -8.40 8.58 -15.05
C GLY A 41 -9.78 8.83 -14.47
N GLU A 42 -10.58 9.60 -15.21
CA GLU A 42 -11.95 9.90 -14.86
C GLU A 42 -12.81 8.63 -14.81
N GLY A 43 -13.54 8.46 -13.72
CA GLY A 43 -14.41 7.30 -13.51
C GLY A 43 -13.88 6.31 -12.47
N GLU A 44 -12.63 6.42 -12.06
CA GLU A 44 -12.11 5.64 -10.94
C GLU A 44 -12.66 6.18 -9.61
N ASP A 45 -13.08 5.26 -8.75
CA ASP A 45 -13.60 5.58 -7.42
C ASP A 45 -12.44 5.72 -6.44
N LEU A 46 -12.04 6.96 -6.14
CA LEU A 46 -10.90 7.27 -5.27
C LEU A 46 -11.05 6.63 -3.88
N ASP A 47 -12.26 6.57 -3.35
CA ASP A 47 -12.50 5.97 -2.04
C ASP A 47 -12.36 4.45 -2.09
N VAL A 48 -12.72 3.81 -3.19
CA VAL A 48 -12.49 2.36 -3.37
C VAL A 48 -11.00 2.05 -3.37
N TRP A 49 -10.19 2.84 -4.07
CA TRP A 49 -8.74 2.64 -4.10
C TRP A 49 -8.11 2.91 -2.74
N TRP A 50 -8.51 4.02 -2.08
CA TRP A 50 -8.06 4.35 -0.73
C TRP A 50 -8.35 3.23 0.27
N VAL A 51 -9.61 2.79 0.33
CA VAL A 51 -10.05 1.75 1.27
C VAL A 51 -9.37 0.41 0.98
N SER A 52 -9.17 0.06 -0.29
CA SER A 52 -8.42 -1.14 -0.67
C SER A 52 -6.98 -1.10 -0.15
N GLY A 53 -6.32 0.05 -0.27
CA GLY A 53 -4.99 0.27 0.30
C GLY A 53 -4.98 0.24 1.82
N LEU A 54 -6.01 0.80 2.47
CA LEU A 54 -6.10 0.85 3.93
C LEU A 54 -6.28 -0.55 4.56
N LEU A 55 -7.04 -1.43 3.92
CA LEU A 55 -7.44 -2.72 4.49
C LEU A 55 -6.59 -3.92 4.00
N HIS A 56 -5.56 -3.69 3.19
CA HIS A 56 -4.80 -4.80 2.59
C HIS A 56 -4.17 -5.73 3.63
N ASP A 57 -3.70 -5.20 4.74
CA ASP A 57 -3.02 -5.91 5.84
C ASP A 57 -3.88 -6.09 7.09
N LEU A 58 -5.21 -6.15 6.96
CA LEU A 58 -6.17 -6.15 8.08
C LEU A 58 -5.88 -7.20 9.17
N ASP A 59 -5.35 -8.35 8.81
CA ASP A 59 -5.09 -9.47 9.71
C ASP A 59 -3.62 -9.59 10.15
N TYR A 60 -2.72 -8.82 9.54
CA TYR A 60 -1.28 -9.03 9.65
C TYR A 60 -0.76 -8.97 11.10
N GLU A 61 -1.25 -8.05 11.91
CA GLU A 61 -0.81 -7.92 13.31
C GLU A 61 -1.24 -9.10 14.18
N LYS A 62 -2.49 -9.53 14.05
CA LYS A 62 -3.07 -10.56 14.91
C LYS A 62 -2.89 -11.99 14.41
N CYS A 63 -2.77 -12.16 13.11
CA CYS A 63 -2.75 -13.47 12.47
C CYS A 63 -1.71 -13.57 11.32
N PRO A 64 -0.41 -13.24 11.54
CA PRO A 64 0.58 -13.21 10.48
C PRO A 64 0.76 -14.57 9.75
N GLU A 65 0.57 -15.68 10.45
CA GLU A 65 0.66 -17.03 9.87
C GLU A 65 -0.52 -17.41 8.97
N GLU A 66 -1.64 -16.68 9.10
CA GLU A 66 -2.86 -16.85 8.31
C GLU A 66 -3.16 -15.62 7.45
N HIS A 67 -2.11 -14.83 7.18
CA HIS A 67 -2.22 -13.58 6.44
C HIS A 67 -2.99 -13.76 5.12
N CYS A 68 -3.84 -12.79 4.81
CA CYS A 68 -4.86 -12.76 3.77
C CYS A 68 -6.07 -13.69 4.01
N ARG A 69 -5.88 -14.90 4.52
CA ARG A 69 -6.99 -15.85 4.74
C ARG A 69 -7.90 -15.38 5.87
N ARG A 70 -7.29 -14.89 6.95
CA ARG A 70 -8.05 -14.37 8.09
C ARG A 70 -8.73 -13.06 7.74
N ALA A 71 -8.05 -12.19 6.99
CA ALA A 71 -8.65 -10.95 6.49
C ALA A 71 -9.86 -11.24 5.60
N GLU A 72 -9.78 -12.19 4.68
CA GLU A 72 -10.92 -12.63 3.85
C GLU A 72 -12.11 -13.03 4.70
N GLN A 73 -11.90 -13.88 5.71
CA GLN A 73 -12.97 -14.32 6.59
C GLN A 73 -13.61 -13.14 7.33
N ILE A 74 -12.80 -12.27 7.94
CA ILE A 74 -13.28 -11.08 8.66
C ILE A 74 -14.11 -10.18 7.74
N MET A 75 -13.61 -9.88 6.56
CA MET A 75 -14.29 -9.01 5.60
C MET A 75 -15.62 -9.60 5.14
N ARG A 76 -15.68 -10.91 4.86
CA ARG A 76 -16.92 -11.61 4.50
C ARG A 76 -17.93 -11.61 5.64
N GLU A 77 -17.52 -11.90 6.87
CA GLU A 77 -18.39 -11.87 8.06
C GLU A 77 -18.96 -10.47 8.33
N ARG A 78 -18.22 -9.42 7.97
CA ARG A 78 -18.65 -8.02 8.08
C ARG A 78 -19.47 -7.52 6.88
N GLY A 79 -19.69 -8.35 5.86
CA GLY A 79 -20.44 -7.99 4.67
C GLY A 79 -19.76 -6.92 3.80
N VAL A 80 -18.44 -6.84 3.87
CA VAL A 80 -17.61 -5.94 3.04
C VAL A 80 -17.73 -6.31 1.56
N ASP A 81 -17.70 -5.32 0.68
CA ASP A 81 -17.85 -5.54 -0.76
C ASP A 81 -16.66 -6.35 -1.33
N GLU A 82 -16.98 -7.21 -2.30
CA GLU A 82 -16.03 -8.13 -2.92
C GLU A 82 -14.85 -7.40 -3.58
N VAL A 83 -15.01 -6.16 -4.00
CA VAL A 83 -13.93 -5.36 -4.60
C VAL A 83 -12.76 -5.19 -3.63
N TYR A 84 -13.03 -4.97 -2.35
CA TYR A 84 -11.99 -4.83 -1.33
C TYR A 84 -11.37 -6.18 -0.95
N ILE A 85 -12.21 -7.23 -0.83
CA ILE A 85 -11.76 -8.59 -0.52
C ILE A 85 -10.81 -9.09 -1.60
N ARG A 86 -11.19 -8.90 -2.86
CA ARG A 86 -10.36 -9.31 -3.98
C ARG A 86 -9.04 -8.52 -4.05
N ALA A 87 -9.09 -7.21 -3.86
CA ALA A 87 -7.88 -6.37 -3.82
C ALA A 87 -6.92 -6.82 -2.71
N MET A 88 -7.45 -7.07 -1.50
CA MET A 88 -6.70 -7.59 -0.37
C MET A 88 -6.07 -8.95 -0.69
N LEU A 89 -6.81 -9.91 -1.28
CA LEU A 89 -6.26 -11.21 -1.68
C LEU A 89 -5.17 -11.05 -2.75
N CYS A 90 -5.36 -10.16 -3.73
CA CYS A 90 -4.42 -9.93 -4.82
C CYS A 90 -3.07 -9.38 -4.35
N HIS A 91 -3.02 -8.57 -3.26
CA HIS A 91 -1.74 -8.03 -2.80
C HIS A 91 -0.80 -9.14 -2.31
N GLY A 92 -1.35 -10.22 -1.72
CA GLY A 92 -0.60 -11.39 -1.26
C GLY A 92 -0.31 -12.43 -2.34
N TYR A 93 -0.52 -12.13 -3.63
CA TYR A 93 -0.35 -13.09 -4.72
C TYR A 93 1.05 -13.70 -4.78
N GLY A 94 1.11 -15.00 -4.69
CA GLY A 94 2.31 -15.82 -4.68
C GLY A 94 2.69 -16.26 -3.27
N PRO A 95 3.08 -15.37 -2.35
CA PRO A 95 3.43 -15.77 -0.98
C PRO A 95 2.24 -16.27 -0.14
N CYS A 96 1.10 -15.62 -0.23
CA CYS A 96 -0.05 -15.86 0.67
C CYS A 96 -1.27 -16.41 -0.06
N THR A 97 -1.50 -16.04 -1.30
CA THR A 97 -2.66 -16.44 -2.09
C THR A 97 -2.32 -16.79 -3.53
N ASP A 98 -3.25 -17.50 -4.20
CA ASP A 98 -3.17 -17.77 -5.65
C ASP A 98 -4.03 -16.78 -6.47
N VAL A 99 -4.59 -15.74 -5.84
CA VAL A 99 -5.46 -14.76 -6.49
C VAL A 99 -4.62 -13.74 -7.24
N LYS A 100 -4.52 -13.91 -8.55
CA LYS A 100 -3.71 -13.06 -9.42
C LYS A 100 -4.35 -11.69 -9.62
N PRO A 101 -3.57 -10.59 -9.53
CA PRO A 101 -4.06 -9.25 -9.89
C PRO A 101 -4.46 -9.13 -11.35
N GLU A 102 -5.67 -8.63 -11.62
CA GLU A 102 -6.23 -8.47 -12.96
C GLU A 102 -6.54 -7.02 -13.30
N SER A 103 -7.23 -6.30 -12.39
CA SER A 103 -7.55 -4.89 -12.60
C SER A 103 -6.33 -3.97 -12.41
N GLN A 104 -6.44 -2.74 -12.91
CA GLN A 104 -5.43 -1.70 -12.69
C GLN A 104 -5.19 -1.47 -11.19
N MET A 105 -6.26 -1.35 -10.41
CA MET A 105 -6.22 -1.17 -8.96
C MET A 105 -5.48 -2.31 -8.25
N GLU A 106 -5.83 -3.55 -8.55
CA GLU A 106 -5.20 -4.74 -7.94
C GLU A 106 -3.70 -4.81 -8.26
N LYS A 107 -3.33 -4.58 -9.53
CA LYS A 107 -1.92 -4.56 -9.96
C LYS A 107 -1.15 -3.43 -9.28
N THR A 108 -1.78 -2.28 -9.11
CA THR A 108 -1.18 -1.13 -8.40
C THR A 108 -0.93 -1.49 -6.95
N LEU A 109 -1.93 -1.97 -6.23
CA LEU A 109 -1.80 -2.36 -4.82
C LEU A 109 -0.69 -3.40 -4.63
N TYR A 110 -0.68 -4.47 -5.44
CA TYR A 110 0.36 -5.49 -5.43
C TYR A 110 1.78 -4.90 -5.60
N THR A 111 1.90 -3.85 -6.41
CA THR A 111 3.21 -3.25 -6.74
C THR A 111 3.68 -2.28 -5.67
N ILE A 112 2.77 -1.44 -5.14
CA ILE A 112 3.17 -0.29 -4.30
C ILE A 112 3.17 -0.60 -2.82
N ASP A 113 2.54 -1.65 -2.36
CA ASP A 113 2.57 -2.07 -0.95
C ASP A 113 4.03 -2.15 -0.45
N GLU A 114 4.82 -3.04 -1.01
CA GLU A 114 6.24 -3.19 -0.69
C GLU A 114 7.05 -1.90 -0.95
N LEU A 115 6.69 -1.14 -1.99
CA LEU A 115 7.39 0.08 -2.34
C LEU A 115 7.14 1.20 -1.33
N THR A 116 5.93 1.34 -0.79
CA THR A 116 5.65 2.32 0.28
C THR A 116 6.47 2.03 1.53
N GLY A 117 6.67 0.75 1.86
CA GLY A 117 7.57 0.32 2.94
C GLY A 117 9.02 0.77 2.70
N LEU A 118 9.52 0.63 1.46
CA LEU A 118 10.85 1.12 1.09
C LEU A 118 10.95 2.66 1.18
N VAL A 119 9.92 3.38 0.72
CA VAL A 119 9.84 4.85 0.82
C VAL A 119 9.89 5.27 2.29
N ASN A 120 9.07 4.67 3.14
CA ASN A 120 9.05 4.93 4.58
C ASN A 120 10.45 4.71 5.20
N ALA A 121 11.08 3.56 4.96
CA ALA A 121 12.41 3.26 5.46
C ALA A 121 13.46 4.29 4.95
N ALA A 122 13.37 4.70 3.67
CA ALA A 122 14.26 5.70 3.11
C ALA A 122 14.07 7.08 3.76
N CYS A 123 12.85 7.49 4.08
CA CYS A 123 12.57 8.73 4.80
C CYS A 123 13.15 8.70 6.21
N LEU A 124 12.93 7.64 6.97
CA LEU A 124 13.33 7.55 8.38
C LEU A 124 14.85 7.64 8.61
N VAL A 125 15.68 7.27 7.64
CA VAL A 125 17.15 7.39 7.73
C VAL A 125 17.68 8.74 7.26
N ARG A 126 16.83 9.62 6.76
CA ARG A 126 17.22 10.99 6.34
C ARG A 126 17.19 11.94 7.55
N PRO A 127 18.02 13.00 7.55
CA PRO A 127 17.95 14.03 8.58
C PRO A 127 16.56 14.66 8.71
N SER A 128 15.90 14.95 7.59
CA SER A 128 14.55 15.53 7.53
C SER A 128 13.45 14.61 8.01
N LYS A 129 13.65 13.28 7.97
CA LYS A 129 12.62 12.24 8.19
C LYS A 129 11.35 12.50 7.38
N SER A 130 11.48 13.12 6.21
CA SER A 130 10.37 13.60 5.40
C SER A 130 10.33 12.94 4.03
N VAL A 131 9.11 12.71 3.54
CA VAL A 131 8.87 12.33 2.14
C VAL A 131 8.92 13.54 1.21
N LEU A 132 8.71 14.75 1.74
CA LEU A 132 8.60 15.98 0.95
C LEU A 132 9.90 16.32 0.17
N ASP A 133 11.06 15.96 0.70
CA ASP A 133 12.36 16.17 0.07
C ASP A 133 12.98 14.88 -0.51
N LEU A 134 12.24 13.77 -0.50
CA LEU A 134 12.71 12.50 -1.07
C LEU A 134 12.64 12.54 -2.60
N GLU A 135 13.78 12.23 -3.23
CA GLU A 135 13.90 12.13 -4.69
C GLU A 135 13.97 10.68 -5.17
N VAL A 136 13.44 10.41 -6.36
CA VAL A 136 13.50 9.09 -7.03
C VAL A 136 14.94 8.56 -7.09
N LYS A 137 15.92 9.41 -7.39
CA LYS A 137 17.34 9.03 -7.46
C LYS A 137 17.84 8.45 -6.13
N SER A 138 17.42 9.03 -5.02
CA SER A 138 17.78 8.55 -3.67
C SER A 138 17.10 7.22 -3.36
N LEU A 139 15.81 7.10 -3.65
CA LEU A 139 15.06 5.87 -3.45
C LEU A 139 15.63 4.73 -4.31
N LYS A 140 15.99 5.01 -5.56
CA LYS A 140 16.59 4.02 -6.48
C LYS A 140 17.92 3.47 -5.97
N LYS A 141 18.74 4.29 -5.29
CA LYS A 141 19.96 3.81 -4.62
C LYS A 141 19.62 2.83 -3.50
N LYS A 142 18.61 3.14 -2.68
CA LYS A 142 18.13 2.26 -1.61
C LYS A 142 17.50 0.97 -2.15
N PHE A 143 16.79 1.04 -3.26
CA PHE A 143 16.25 -0.14 -3.93
C PHE A 143 17.33 -1.11 -4.43
N LYS A 144 18.48 -0.60 -4.91
CA LYS A 144 19.62 -1.41 -5.36
C LYS A 144 20.41 -2.01 -4.20
N ASP A 145 20.42 -1.36 -3.05
CA ASP A 145 21.08 -1.85 -1.84
C ASP A 145 20.20 -2.94 -1.17
N LYS A 146 20.56 -4.21 -1.41
CA LYS A 146 19.81 -5.35 -0.89
C LYS A 146 19.84 -5.47 0.63
N ALA A 147 20.84 -4.87 1.30
CA ALA A 147 20.95 -4.89 2.76
C ALA A 147 20.03 -3.82 3.39
N PHE A 148 19.73 -2.73 2.66
CA PHE A 148 18.80 -1.72 3.13
C PHE A 148 17.37 -2.21 3.04
N ALA A 149 16.60 -2.17 4.13
CA ALA A 149 15.24 -2.69 4.20
C ALA A 149 15.13 -4.07 3.51
N ALA A 150 15.91 -5.04 4.00
CA ALA A 150 16.06 -6.35 3.37
C ALA A 150 14.75 -7.16 3.31
N TRP A 151 13.77 -6.79 4.15
CA TRP A 151 12.42 -7.36 4.19
C TRP A 151 11.53 -6.94 3.02
N VAL A 152 11.88 -5.86 2.29
CA VAL A 152 11.10 -5.40 1.12
C VAL A 152 11.24 -6.38 -0.05
N GLY A 153 10.11 -6.83 -0.56
CA GLY A 153 9.99 -7.75 -1.69
C GLY A 153 10.28 -7.10 -3.05
N ARG A 154 11.54 -6.81 -3.34
CA ARG A 154 11.95 -6.11 -4.58
C ARG A 154 11.51 -6.82 -5.86
N GLU A 155 11.42 -8.15 -5.84
CA GLU A 155 10.94 -8.92 -6.98
C GLU A 155 9.43 -8.77 -7.17
N VAL A 156 8.66 -8.61 -6.08
CA VAL A 156 7.24 -8.28 -6.12
C VAL A 156 7.06 -6.94 -6.84
N ILE A 157 7.84 -5.92 -6.44
CA ILE A 157 7.80 -4.60 -7.09
C ILE A 157 8.12 -4.69 -8.59
N ARG A 158 9.17 -5.42 -9.00
CA ARG A 158 9.52 -5.60 -10.41
C ARG A 158 8.42 -6.31 -11.20
N LYS A 159 7.90 -7.41 -10.65
CA LYS A 159 6.80 -8.15 -11.27
C LYS A 159 5.54 -7.30 -11.40
N GLY A 160 5.26 -6.46 -10.40
CA GLY A 160 4.16 -5.51 -10.46
C GLY A 160 4.35 -4.45 -11.56
N CYS A 161 5.55 -3.89 -11.70
CA CYS A 161 5.88 -2.97 -12.80
C CYS A 161 5.66 -3.62 -14.18
N GLU A 162 6.05 -4.89 -14.33
CA GLU A 162 5.80 -5.67 -15.56
C GLU A 162 4.30 -5.86 -15.82
N MET A 163 3.51 -6.20 -14.78
CA MET A 163 2.05 -6.36 -14.89
C MET A 163 1.35 -5.06 -15.28
N LEU A 164 1.84 -3.92 -14.79
CA LEU A 164 1.33 -2.59 -15.10
C LEU A 164 1.85 -2.06 -16.44
N ASN A 165 2.92 -2.65 -16.98
CA ASN A 165 3.67 -2.15 -18.14
C ASN A 165 4.15 -0.70 -17.91
N VAL A 166 4.65 -0.40 -16.71
CA VAL A 166 5.14 0.92 -16.32
C VAL A 166 6.57 0.79 -15.79
N PRO A 167 7.50 1.69 -16.19
CA PRO A 167 8.88 1.68 -15.69
C PRO A 167 8.95 1.86 -14.17
N LEU A 168 9.89 1.18 -13.53
CA LEU A 168 10.11 1.26 -12.08
C LEU A 168 10.33 2.71 -11.59
N ASP A 169 11.05 3.53 -12.35
CA ASP A 169 11.34 4.93 -11.98
C ASP A 169 10.05 5.77 -11.94
N ASP A 170 9.09 5.47 -12.81
CA ASP A 170 7.79 6.15 -12.84
C ASP A 170 6.92 5.68 -11.66
N ILE A 171 6.86 4.38 -11.39
CA ILE A 171 6.18 3.85 -10.20
C ILE A 171 6.77 4.45 -8.91
N MET A 172 8.10 4.55 -8.80
CA MET A 172 8.75 5.20 -7.65
C MET A 172 8.35 6.67 -7.52
N ARG A 173 8.32 7.40 -8.64
CA ARG A 173 7.94 8.82 -8.64
C ARG A 173 6.50 8.99 -8.16
N GLU A 174 5.57 8.28 -8.77
CA GLU A 174 4.15 8.44 -8.45
C GLU A 174 3.82 7.95 -7.03
N THR A 175 4.50 6.91 -6.54
CA THR A 175 4.37 6.48 -5.15
C THR A 175 4.83 7.57 -4.17
N ILE A 176 5.98 8.20 -4.43
CA ILE A 176 6.48 9.32 -3.63
C ILE A 176 5.51 10.49 -3.67
N GLU A 177 5.01 10.88 -4.85
CA GLU A 177 4.08 12.01 -4.99
C GLU A 177 2.76 11.74 -4.24
N GLY A 178 2.19 10.55 -4.36
CA GLY A 178 0.99 10.18 -3.60
C GLY A 178 1.19 10.25 -2.08
N MET A 179 2.35 9.81 -1.60
CA MET A 179 2.69 9.91 -0.17
C MET A 179 2.95 11.36 0.28
N LYS A 180 3.46 12.24 -0.59
CA LYS A 180 3.64 13.68 -0.31
C LYS A 180 2.32 14.39 -0.09
N GLU A 181 1.28 14.07 -0.86
CA GLU A 181 -0.04 14.68 -0.75
C GLU A 181 -0.61 14.55 0.66
N HIS A 182 -0.30 13.45 1.34
CA HIS A 182 -0.78 13.12 2.68
C HIS A 182 0.34 13.07 3.75
N ALA A 183 1.48 13.73 3.51
CA ALA A 183 2.69 13.61 4.35
C ALA A 183 2.44 13.79 5.86
N GLY A 184 1.52 14.69 6.24
CA GLY A 184 1.14 14.91 7.65
C GLY A 184 0.38 13.72 8.24
N GLU A 185 -0.63 13.22 7.53
CA GLU A 185 -1.50 12.12 7.99
C GLU A 185 -0.74 10.80 8.11
N ILE A 186 0.15 10.53 7.15
CA ILE A 186 0.96 9.31 7.11
C ILE A 186 2.22 9.37 7.99
N GLY A 187 2.42 10.49 8.70
CA GLY A 187 3.54 10.66 9.64
C GLY A 187 4.91 10.81 8.99
N LEU A 188 4.98 11.28 7.73
CA LEU A 188 6.21 11.50 6.97
C LEU A 188 6.40 12.96 6.52
N LYS A 189 5.76 13.93 7.20
CA LYS A 189 6.05 15.35 7.00
C LYS A 189 7.47 15.70 7.48
N GLY A 190 7.91 15.06 8.57
CA GLY A 190 9.22 15.31 9.15
C GLY A 190 9.36 16.71 9.74
N ASP A 191 10.60 17.21 9.70
CA ASP A 191 11.00 18.50 10.27
C ASP A 191 11.07 19.62 9.19
N LEU A 192 10.30 19.47 8.10
CA LEU A 192 10.22 20.43 6.98
C LEU A 192 8.98 21.32 7.05
#